data_8610e2a5b005fe949baea992996f4861
#
_entry.id   8610e2a5b005fe949baea992996f4861
#
_cell.length_a   1.000
_cell.length_b   1.000
_cell.length_c   1.000
_cell.angle_alpha   90.00
_cell.angle_beta   90.00
_cell.angle_gamma   90.00
#
_symmetry.space_group_name_H-M   'P 1'
#
loop_
_entity.id
_entity.type
_entity.pdbx_description
1 polymer ?
#
loop_
_entity_poly.entity_id
_entity_poly.type
_entity_poly.pdbx_seq_one_letter_code
_entity_poly.pdbx_strand_id
1 'polypeptide(L)'
;MDANELLAFARGPAFDIALIVFVGGMLLRLLEVLSLGKKPDLSAPRGSGVQGGLRTVLDRSLPRKTVFEKEPLRVINGYVLHLGFFIVLFLYGPHIALFDSALGLSWPALPSGVIDAVGAITIISLIAALVIRLNNKVMRFLSTPGDYVAWLVTLLPVLTGYLAYNHLLLPYTLMLALHLLSVELLMVVAPFSKLTHMFSFATARWYQGYKAGRR
;
A
#
# COMPACT_ATOMS: atom_id res chain seq x y z
N MET A 1 -20.50 -19.69 -13.85
CA MET A 1 -19.23 -20.12 -13.22
C MET A 1 -19.54 -20.63 -11.83
N ASP A 2 -19.16 -21.83 -11.52
CA ASP A 2 -19.20 -22.32 -10.14
C ASP A 2 -18.03 -21.72 -9.32
N ALA A 3 -17.99 -22.00 -7.99
CA ALA A 3 -16.95 -21.43 -7.12
C ALA A 3 -15.53 -21.92 -7.47
N ASN A 4 -15.40 -23.15 -8.02
CA ASN A 4 -14.10 -23.70 -8.40
C ASN A 4 -13.62 -23.09 -9.72
N GLU A 5 -14.52 -22.91 -10.68
CA GLU A 5 -14.23 -22.22 -11.95
C GLU A 5 -13.80 -20.77 -11.68
N LEU A 6 -14.50 -20.06 -10.77
CA LEU A 6 -14.14 -18.69 -10.38
C LEU A 6 -12.76 -18.65 -9.71
N LEU A 7 -12.46 -19.59 -8.83
CA LEU A 7 -11.15 -19.68 -8.17
C LEU A 7 -10.04 -20.00 -9.18
N ALA A 8 -10.29 -20.90 -10.13
CA ALA A 8 -9.34 -21.23 -11.19
C ALA A 8 -9.07 -20.01 -12.09
N PHE A 9 -10.12 -19.24 -12.44
CA PHE A 9 -9.98 -17.99 -13.19
C PHE A 9 -9.15 -16.96 -12.43
N ALA A 10 -9.43 -16.74 -11.12
CA ALA A 10 -8.68 -15.81 -10.28
C ALA A 10 -7.21 -16.23 -10.09
N ARG A 11 -6.91 -17.52 -9.97
CA ARG A 11 -5.51 -18.02 -9.84
C ARG A 11 -4.71 -18.02 -11.14
N GLY A 12 -5.37 -17.91 -12.26
CA GLY A 12 -4.73 -17.97 -13.58
C GLY A 12 -4.90 -16.69 -14.37
N PRO A 13 -5.80 -16.64 -15.38
CA PRO A 13 -5.87 -15.53 -16.33
C PRO A 13 -6.05 -14.14 -15.70
N ALA A 14 -6.87 -14.05 -14.65
CA ALA A 14 -7.11 -12.77 -13.98
C ALA A 14 -5.87 -12.26 -13.26
N PHE A 15 -5.14 -13.14 -12.56
CA PHE A 15 -3.88 -12.79 -11.91
C PHE A 15 -2.82 -12.36 -12.93
N ASP A 16 -2.68 -13.10 -14.05
CA ASP A 16 -1.69 -12.77 -15.09
C ASP A 16 -1.96 -11.39 -15.68
N ILE A 17 -3.21 -11.09 -16.01
CA ILE A 17 -3.62 -9.77 -16.50
C ILE A 17 -3.34 -8.69 -15.46
N ALA A 18 -3.73 -8.89 -14.21
CA ALA A 18 -3.52 -7.93 -13.14
C ALA A 18 -2.02 -7.67 -12.91
N LEU A 19 -1.19 -8.71 -12.97
CA LEU A 19 0.26 -8.61 -12.82
C LEU A 19 0.89 -7.80 -13.98
N ILE A 20 0.49 -8.07 -15.22
CA ILE A 20 0.96 -7.33 -16.40
C ILE A 20 0.58 -5.86 -16.30
N VAL A 21 -0.66 -5.54 -15.94
CA VAL A 21 -1.14 -4.17 -15.78
C VAL A 21 -0.40 -3.46 -14.63
N PHE A 22 -0.21 -4.16 -13.51
CA PHE A 22 0.50 -3.61 -12.35
C PHE A 22 1.96 -3.29 -12.67
N VAL A 23 2.71 -4.27 -13.18
CA VAL A 23 4.13 -4.09 -13.51
C VAL A 23 4.30 -3.07 -14.63
N GLY A 24 3.55 -3.22 -15.73
CA GLY A 24 3.59 -2.29 -16.85
C GLY A 24 3.21 -0.87 -16.46
N GLY A 25 2.16 -0.71 -15.68
CA GLY A 25 1.71 0.59 -15.17
C GLY A 25 2.73 1.23 -14.22
N MET A 26 3.37 0.46 -13.34
CA MET A 26 4.42 0.97 -12.45
C MET A 26 5.70 1.35 -13.21
N LEU A 27 6.08 0.57 -14.20
CA LEU A 27 7.20 0.91 -15.10
C LEU A 27 6.90 2.19 -15.90
N LEU A 28 5.68 2.35 -16.39
CA LEU A 28 5.25 3.58 -17.06
C LEU A 28 5.38 4.80 -16.13
N ARG A 29 4.92 4.69 -14.88
CA ARG A 29 5.08 5.76 -13.88
C ARG A 29 6.53 6.09 -13.58
N LEU A 30 7.39 5.08 -13.50
CA LEU A 30 8.83 5.29 -13.35
C LEU A 30 9.41 6.03 -14.55
N LEU A 31 9.06 5.61 -15.76
CA LEU A 31 9.51 6.26 -17.01
C LEU A 31 9.01 7.71 -17.10
N GLU A 32 7.78 8.00 -16.74
CA GLU A 32 7.24 9.36 -16.66
C GLU A 32 8.09 10.24 -15.72
N VAL A 33 8.41 9.76 -14.51
CA VAL A 33 9.25 10.50 -13.56
C VAL A 33 10.66 10.71 -14.08
N LEU A 34 11.26 9.71 -14.73
CA LEU A 34 12.61 9.81 -15.30
C LEU A 34 12.65 10.75 -16.52
N SER A 35 11.59 10.76 -17.34
CA SER A 35 11.49 11.60 -18.55
C SER A 35 11.32 13.08 -18.23
N LEU A 36 10.81 13.45 -17.04
CA LEU A 36 10.73 14.85 -16.60
C LEU A 36 12.09 15.55 -16.49
N GLY A 37 13.17 14.76 -16.46
CA GLY A 37 14.54 15.26 -16.36
C GLY A 37 14.84 15.92 -15.01
N LYS A 38 16.07 16.41 -14.89
CA LYS A 38 16.53 17.15 -13.69
C LYS A 38 16.93 18.55 -14.12
N LYS A 39 16.23 19.57 -13.62
CA LYS A 39 16.72 20.95 -13.80
C LYS A 39 18.08 21.09 -13.08
N PRO A 40 19.14 21.55 -13.78
CA PRO A 40 20.43 21.75 -13.15
C PRO A 40 20.31 22.75 -12.01
N ASP A 41 20.92 22.44 -10.88
CA ASP A 41 21.06 23.38 -9.77
C ASP A 41 22.39 24.11 -9.98
N LEU A 42 22.30 25.37 -10.36
CA LEU A 42 23.47 26.23 -10.67
C LEU A 42 24.17 26.76 -9.41
N SER A 43 23.60 26.54 -8.22
CA SER A 43 24.22 26.95 -6.96
C SER A 43 25.42 26.07 -6.61
N ALA A 44 26.49 26.65 -6.11
CA ALA A 44 27.63 25.90 -5.59
C ALA A 44 27.19 25.02 -4.40
N PRO A 45 27.53 23.73 -4.37
CA PRO A 45 27.17 22.84 -3.28
C PRO A 45 27.83 23.29 -1.97
N ARG A 46 27.04 23.50 -0.91
CA ARG A 46 27.51 23.81 0.44
C ARG A 46 27.53 22.59 1.38
N GLY A 47 26.94 21.47 0.94
CA GLY A 47 26.87 20.24 1.73
C GLY A 47 26.65 18.99 0.87
N SER A 48 26.48 17.85 1.54
CA SER A 48 26.28 16.56 0.91
C SER A 48 24.81 16.30 0.57
N GLY A 49 24.50 16.21 -0.74
CA GLY A 49 23.16 15.84 -1.21
C GLY A 49 22.75 14.43 -0.76
N VAL A 50 23.70 13.47 -0.77
CA VAL A 50 23.43 12.08 -0.36
C VAL A 50 23.00 12.02 1.11
N GLN A 51 23.76 12.67 1.98
CA GLN A 51 23.44 12.75 3.40
C GLN A 51 22.08 13.44 3.64
N GLY A 52 21.81 14.53 2.92
CA GLY A 52 20.52 15.22 2.97
C GLY A 52 19.36 14.34 2.51
N GLY A 53 19.57 13.54 1.46
CA GLY A 53 18.61 12.56 0.97
C GLY A 53 18.27 11.49 1.99
N LEU A 54 19.29 10.80 2.53
CA LEU A 54 19.12 9.76 3.57
C LEU A 54 18.42 10.32 4.83
N ARG A 55 18.92 11.45 5.34
CA ARG A 55 18.33 12.11 6.49
C ARG A 55 16.86 12.42 6.27
N THR A 56 16.49 12.95 5.10
CA THR A 56 15.09 13.32 4.81
C THR A 56 14.19 12.09 4.71
N VAL A 57 14.66 10.98 4.15
CA VAL A 57 13.89 9.73 4.13
C VAL A 57 13.61 9.27 5.56
N LEU A 58 14.61 9.28 6.44
CA LEU A 58 14.46 8.84 7.83
C LEU A 58 13.60 9.81 8.64
N ASP A 59 13.94 11.11 8.65
CA ASP A 59 13.26 12.12 9.46
C ASP A 59 11.77 12.28 9.09
N ARG A 60 11.43 12.11 7.80
CA ARG A 60 10.04 12.18 7.35
C ARG A 60 9.29 10.85 7.47
N SER A 61 9.95 9.78 7.83
CA SER A 61 9.29 8.52 8.18
C SER A 61 8.73 8.54 9.59
N LEU A 62 9.14 9.52 10.41
CA LEU A 62 8.55 9.80 11.71
C LEU A 62 7.69 11.08 11.65
N PRO A 63 6.60 11.16 12.41
CA PRO A 63 5.74 12.33 12.42
C PRO A 63 6.47 13.51 13.08
N ARG A 64 6.35 14.69 12.50
CA ARG A 64 6.82 15.90 13.15
C ARG A 64 5.99 16.16 14.41
N LYS A 65 6.64 16.59 15.50
CA LYS A 65 5.98 16.88 16.77
C LYS A 65 4.75 17.79 16.59
N THR A 66 4.88 18.86 15.82
CA THR A 66 3.78 19.80 15.53
C THR A 66 2.58 19.18 14.81
N VAL A 67 2.80 18.17 13.95
CA VAL A 67 1.73 17.43 13.26
C VAL A 67 1.08 16.44 14.21
N PHE A 68 1.91 15.74 14.99
CA PHE A 68 1.41 14.78 15.98
C PHE A 68 0.55 15.45 17.06
N GLU A 69 0.96 16.61 17.56
CA GLU A 69 0.19 17.36 18.58
C GLU A 69 -1.18 17.83 18.07
N LYS A 70 -1.28 18.19 16.77
CA LYS A 70 -2.54 18.68 16.18
C LYS A 70 -3.49 17.58 15.73
N GLU A 71 -2.95 16.45 15.26
CA GLU A 71 -3.71 15.39 14.61
C GLU A 71 -3.26 13.99 15.07
N PRO A 72 -3.21 13.72 16.39
CA PRO A 72 -2.63 12.48 16.93
C PRO A 72 -3.37 11.24 16.43
N LEU A 73 -4.69 11.26 16.42
CA LEU A 73 -5.50 10.12 15.97
C LEU A 73 -5.25 9.76 14.51
N ARG A 74 -5.13 10.76 13.63
CA ARG A 74 -4.85 10.54 12.22
C ARG A 74 -3.46 9.95 12.01
N VAL A 75 -2.46 10.47 12.75
CA VAL A 75 -1.09 9.98 12.66
C VAL A 75 -0.99 8.55 13.16
N ILE A 76 -1.51 8.24 14.35
CA ILE A 76 -1.50 6.89 14.92
C ILE A 76 -2.22 5.92 14.00
N ASN A 77 -3.45 6.27 13.56
CA ASN A 77 -4.23 5.45 12.66
C ASN A 77 -3.49 5.16 11.34
N GLY A 78 -2.78 6.16 10.78
CA GLY A 78 -1.97 5.96 9.58
C GLY A 78 -0.86 4.94 9.77
N TYR A 79 -0.15 4.93 10.91
CA TYR A 79 0.85 3.91 11.22
C TYR A 79 0.23 2.54 11.45
N VAL A 80 -0.86 2.45 12.21
CA VAL A 80 -1.57 1.19 12.48
C VAL A 80 -2.01 0.55 11.17
N LEU A 81 -2.59 1.34 10.26
CA LEU A 81 -3.02 0.88 8.94
C LEU A 81 -1.85 0.30 8.13
N HIS A 82 -0.77 1.06 7.98
CA HIS A 82 0.34 0.64 7.12
C HIS A 82 1.12 -0.53 7.72
N LEU A 83 1.41 -0.49 9.02
CA LEU A 83 2.11 -1.59 9.69
C LEU A 83 1.27 -2.86 9.67
N GLY A 84 -0.04 -2.75 9.97
CA GLY A 84 -0.95 -3.89 9.93
C GLY A 84 -1.07 -4.50 8.54
N PHE A 85 -1.22 -3.66 7.50
CA PHE A 85 -1.24 -4.10 6.12
C PHE A 85 0.04 -4.84 5.73
N PHE A 86 1.22 -4.30 6.06
CA PHE A 86 2.50 -4.96 5.77
C PHE A 86 2.72 -6.24 6.57
N ILE A 87 2.31 -6.27 7.83
CA ILE A 87 2.41 -7.49 8.64
C ILE A 87 1.57 -8.61 8.02
N VAL A 88 0.31 -8.34 7.66
CA VAL A 88 -0.56 -9.34 7.04
C VAL A 88 -0.02 -9.74 5.67
N LEU A 89 0.43 -8.79 4.84
CA LEU A 89 0.93 -9.08 3.50
C LEU A 89 2.21 -9.94 3.53
N PHE A 90 3.17 -9.58 4.37
CA PHE A 90 4.51 -10.18 4.34
C PHE A 90 4.75 -11.26 5.38
N LEU A 91 3.95 -11.35 6.45
CA LEU A 91 4.23 -12.28 7.54
C LEU A 91 3.14 -13.35 7.74
N TYR A 92 2.14 -13.39 6.85
CA TYR A 92 1.14 -14.45 6.80
C TYR A 92 1.65 -15.63 5.96
N GLY A 93 1.61 -16.85 6.51
CA GLY A 93 2.16 -18.06 5.89
C GLY A 93 1.74 -18.31 4.43
N PRO A 94 0.44 -18.30 4.09
CA PRO A 94 -0.01 -18.45 2.70
C PRO A 94 0.52 -17.39 1.73
N HIS A 95 0.70 -16.13 2.18
CA HIS A 95 1.31 -15.10 1.34
C HIS A 95 2.81 -15.37 1.13
N ILE A 96 3.52 -15.82 2.17
CA ILE A 96 4.93 -16.20 2.04
C ILE A 96 5.08 -17.37 1.07
N ALA A 97 4.19 -18.38 1.13
CA ALA A 97 4.19 -19.48 0.18
C ALA A 97 3.95 -19.02 -1.28
N LEU A 98 3.16 -17.95 -1.47
CA LEU A 98 2.99 -17.32 -2.79
C LEU A 98 4.30 -16.65 -3.25
N PHE A 99 4.99 -15.91 -2.38
CA PHE A 99 6.30 -15.31 -2.70
C PHE A 99 7.35 -16.39 -2.99
N ASP A 100 7.34 -17.48 -2.24
CA ASP A 100 8.25 -18.62 -2.48
C ASP A 100 8.00 -19.25 -3.86
N SER A 101 6.75 -19.52 -4.19
CA SER A 101 6.38 -20.10 -5.49
C SER A 101 6.68 -19.19 -6.70
N ALA A 102 6.55 -17.86 -6.52
CA ALA A 102 6.72 -16.90 -7.60
C ALA A 102 8.16 -16.39 -7.77
N LEU A 103 8.89 -16.25 -6.66
CA LEU A 103 10.19 -15.58 -6.60
C LEU A 103 11.31 -16.42 -5.99
N GLY A 104 10.99 -17.60 -5.43
CA GLY A 104 11.94 -18.43 -4.67
C GLY A 104 12.38 -17.80 -3.36
N LEU A 105 11.58 -16.89 -2.79
CA LEU A 105 11.90 -16.17 -1.56
C LEU A 105 10.96 -16.61 -0.44
N SER A 106 11.55 -17.11 0.65
CA SER A 106 10.80 -17.56 1.83
C SER A 106 11.44 -17.03 3.12
N TRP A 107 10.61 -16.81 4.14
CA TRP A 107 11.02 -16.38 5.49
C TRP A 107 10.02 -16.85 6.54
N PRO A 108 10.37 -16.80 7.85
CA PRO A 108 9.47 -17.25 8.90
C PRO A 108 8.15 -16.45 8.94
N ALA A 109 7.04 -17.20 9.06
CA ALA A 109 5.71 -16.62 9.25
C ALA A 109 5.46 -16.29 10.73
N LEU A 110 4.58 -15.32 10.98
CA LEU A 110 4.01 -15.10 12.30
C LEU A 110 2.91 -16.14 12.61
N PRO A 111 2.67 -16.43 13.91
CA PRO A 111 1.55 -17.27 14.31
C PRO A 111 0.22 -16.75 13.76
N SER A 112 -0.63 -17.66 13.26
CA SER A 112 -1.89 -17.30 12.60
C SER A 112 -2.84 -16.48 13.49
N GLY A 113 -2.88 -16.72 14.80
CA GLY A 113 -3.67 -15.91 15.72
C GLY A 113 -3.19 -14.46 15.84
N VAL A 114 -1.87 -14.20 15.68
CA VAL A 114 -1.34 -12.82 15.61
C VAL A 114 -1.78 -12.15 14.32
N ILE A 115 -1.70 -12.86 13.19
CA ILE A 115 -2.14 -12.36 11.87
C ILE A 115 -3.63 -12.03 11.89
N ASP A 116 -4.46 -12.88 12.51
CA ASP A 116 -5.90 -12.66 12.66
C ASP A 116 -6.20 -11.36 13.43
N ALA A 117 -5.59 -11.20 14.61
CA ALA A 117 -5.74 -9.98 15.41
C ALA A 117 -5.27 -8.72 14.66
N VAL A 118 -4.12 -8.79 13.98
CA VAL A 118 -3.59 -7.67 13.18
C VAL A 118 -4.50 -7.37 11.99
N GLY A 119 -5.06 -8.40 11.33
CA GLY A 119 -6.03 -8.24 10.25
C GLY A 119 -7.28 -7.48 10.71
N ALA A 120 -7.87 -7.89 11.84
CA ALA A 120 -9.01 -7.21 12.44
C ALA A 120 -8.71 -5.73 12.78
N ILE A 121 -7.56 -5.47 13.42
CA ILE A 121 -7.11 -4.11 13.75
C ILE A 121 -6.91 -3.28 12.47
N THR A 122 -6.37 -3.87 11.41
CA THR A 122 -6.16 -3.19 10.13
C THR A 122 -7.48 -2.80 9.46
N ILE A 123 -8.50 -3.68 9.50
CA ILE A 123 -9.85 -3.36 9.02
C ILE A 123 -10.45 -2.20 9.81
N ILE A 124 -10.39 -2.25 11.15
CA ILE A 124 -10.87 -1.17 12.01
C ILE A 124 -10.16 0.15 11.67
N SER A 125 -8.85 0.11 11.46
CA SER A 125 -8.04 1.27 11.08
C SER A 125 -8.43 1.84 9.70
N LEU A 126 -8.74 0.98 8.72
CA LEU A 126 -9.26 1.41 7.41
C LEU A 126 -10.61 2.10 7.53
N ILE A 127 -11.52 1.56 8.34
CA ILE A 127 -12.82 2.19 8.61
C ILE A 127 -12.62 3.52 9.33
N ALA A 128 -11.76 3.57 10.35
CA ALA A 128 -11.43 4.79 11.06
C ALA A 128 -10.83 5.87 10.13
N ALA A 129 -9.99 5.48 9.18
CA ALA A 129 -9.43 6.39 8.18
C ALA A 129 -10.53 7.06 7.33
N LEU A 130 -11.56 6.30 6.92
CA LEU A 130 -12.71 6.85 6.21
C LEU A 130 -13.52 7.79 7.11
N VAL A 131 -13.83 7.37 8.34
CA VAL A 131 -14.59 8.19 9.30
C VAL A 131 -13.86 9.51 9.59
N ILE A 132 -12.55 9.48 9.83
CA ILE A 132 -11.72 10.68 10.05
C ILE A 132 -11.79 11.59 8.80
N ARG A 133 -11.70 11.02 7.59
CA ARG A 133 -11.80 11.78 6.34
C ARG A 133 -13.15 12.45 6.17
N LEU A 134 -14.25 11.74 6.43
CA LEU A 134 -15.61 12.27 6.27
C LEU A 134 -15.94 13.33 7.32
N ASN A 135 -15.45 13.20 8.55
CA ASN A 135 -15.70 14.14 9.63
C ASN A 135 -14.83 15.42 9.57
N ASN A 136 -13.65 15.33 8.97
CA ASN A 136 -12.78 16.49 8.81
C ASN A 136 -13.18 17.32 7.58
N LYS A 137 -13.71 18.52 7.81
CA LYS A 137 -14.22 19.42 6.73
C LYS A 137 -13.15 19.73 5.68
N VAL A 138 -11.90 19.94 6.10
CA VAL A 138 -10.78 20.26 5.19
C VAL A 138 -10.43 19.03 4.35
N MET A 139 -10.27 17.86 4.99
CA MET A 139 -9.98 16.62 4.27
C MET A 139 -11.08 16.27 3.28
N ARG A 140 -12.35 16.40 3.70
CA ARG A 140 -13.50 16.15 2.83
C ARG A 140 -13.52 17.09 1.63
N PHE A 141 -13.27 18.37 1.82
CA PHE A 141 -13.20 19.36 0.74
C PHE A 141 -12.07 19.06 -0.26
N LEU A 142 -10.93 18.60 0.22
CA LEU A 142 -9.77 18.23 -0.61
C LEU A 142 -9.87 16.84 -1.22
N SER A 143 -10.86 16.04 -0.83
CA SER A 143 -11.03 14.67 -1.32
C SER A 143 -11.66 14.64 -2.69
N THR A 144 -11.13 13.79 -3.54
CA THR A 144 -11.63 13.49 -4.88
C THR A 144 -12.23 12.08 -4.90
N PRO A 145 -13.06 11.71 -5.89
CA PRO A 145 -13.54 10.33 -6.05
C PRO A 145 -12.41 9.30 -6.04
N GLY A 146 -11.24 9.63 -6.61
CA GLY A 146 -10.07 8.77 -6.61
C GLY A 146 -9.51 8.43 -5.21
N ASP A 147 -9.75 9.29 -4.20
CA ASP A 147 -9.37 8.99 -2.81
C ASP A 147 -10.23 7.88 -2.21
N TYR A 148 -11.52 7.89 -2.53
CA TYR A 148 -12.48 6.87 -2.07
C TYR A 148 -12.28 5.55 -2.82
N VAL A 149 -11.98 5.60 -4.12
CA VAL A 149 -11.62 4.42 -4.90
C VAL A 149 -10.36 3.77 -4.33
N ALA A 150 -9.29 4.54 -4.09
CA ALA A 150 -8.05 4.05 -3.51
C ALA A 150 -8.28 3.42 -2.13
N TRP A 151 -9.12 4.04 -1.29
CA TRP A 151 -9.51 3.49 0.00
C TRP A 151 -10.27 2.16 -0.15
N LEU A 152 -11.26 2.12 -1.04
CA LEU A 152 -12.11 0.94 -1.26
C LEU A 152 -11.29 -0.26 -1.76
N VAL A 153 -10.45 -0.05 -2.79
CA VAL A 153 -9.63 -1.14 -3.34
C VAL A 153 -8.55 -1.62 -2.38
N THR A 154 -8.20 -0.81 -1.36
CA THR A 154 -7.32 -1.25 -0.28
C THR A 154 -8.08 -2.01 0.80
N LEU A 155 -9.32 -1.61 1.13
CA LEU A 155 -10.15 -2.30 2.12
C LEU A 155 -10.56 -3.70 1.65
N LEU A 156 -10.96 -3.85 0.38
CA LEU A 156 -11.50 -5.10 -0.16
C LEU A 156 -10.60 -6.31 0.09
N PRO A 157 -9.29 -6.31 -0.27
CA PRO A 157 -8.43 -7.48 -0.02
C PRO A 157 -8.21 -7.75 1.46
N VAL A 158 -8.11 -6.74 2.31
CA VAL A 158 -7.94 -6.96 3.75
C VAL A 158 -9.20 -7.59 4.36
N LEU A 159 -10.37 -7.08 3.97
CA LEU A 159 -11.66 -7.58 4.43
C LEU A 159 -11.94 -8.99 3.92
N THR A 160 -11.84 -9.22 2.62
CA THR A 160 -12.11 -10.54 2.03
C THR A 160 -11.11 -11.59 2.47
N GLY A 161 -9.83 -11.22 2.66
CA GLY A 161 -8.82 -12.10 3.23
C GLY A 161 -9.13 -12.50 4.67
N TYR A 162 -9.56 -11.55 5.50
CA TYR A 162 -10.00 -11.81 6.86
C TYR A 162 -11.21 -12.75 6.91
N LEU A 163 -12.20 -12.49 6.05
CA LEU A 163 -13.41 -13.33 5.95
C LEU A 163 -13.07 -14.75 5.44
N ALA A 164 -12.14 -14.87 4.48
CA ALA A 164 -11.69 -16.18 3.98
C ALA A 164 -10.94 -16.96 5.07
N TYR A 165 -10.04 -16.30 5.81
CA TYR A 165 -9.30 -16.90 6.90
C TYR A 165 -10.21 -17.46 8.00
N ASN A 166 -11.22 -16.70 8.39
CA ASN A 166 -12.17 -17.07 9.45
C ASN A 166 -13.38 -17.89 8.95
N HIS A 167 -13.42 -18.27 7.67
CA HIS A 167 -14.52 -19.02 7.06
C HIS A 167 -15.91 -18.36 7.27
N LEU A 168 -15.97 -17.04 7.14
CA LEU A 168 -17.18 -16.25 7.38
C LEU A 168 -17.93 -15.91 6.08
N LEU A 169 -19.23 -15.74 6.19
CA LEU A 169 -20.20 -15.29 5.20
C LEU A 169 -20.45 -16.25 4.02
N LEU A 170 -19.42 -16.77 3.39
CA LEU A 170 -19.51 -17.58 2.17
C LEU A 170 -18.65 -18.85 2.30
N PRO A 171 -18.92 -19.90 1.49
CA PRO A 171 -18.02 -21.04 1.40
C PRO A 171 -16.58 -20.61 1.09
N TYR A 172 -15.62 -21.27 1.71
CA TYR A 172 -14.20 -20.91 1.65
C TYR A 172 -13.69 -20.70 0.22
N THR A 173 -14.02 -21.63 -0.70
CA THR A 173 -13.58 -21.55 -2.11
C THR A 173 -14.04 -20.26 -2.78
N LEU A 174 -15.29 -19.86 -2.55
CA LEU A 174 -15.86 -18.64 -3.11
C LEU A 174 -15.22 -17.39 -2.46
N MET A 175 -15.09 -17.39 -1.13
CA MET A 175 -14.49 -16.26 -0.41
C MET A 175 -13.02 -16.09 -0.81
N LEU A 176 -12.28 -17.18 -0.99
CA LEU A 176 -10.90 -17.13 -1.47
C LEU A 176 -10.81 -16.59 -2.90
N ALA A 177 -11.72 -16.98 -3.80
CA ALA A 177 -11.78 -16.42 -5.14
C ALA A 177 -12.04 -14.91 -5.11
N LEU A 178 -12.97 -14.44 -4.27
CA LEU A 178 -13.25 -13.01 -4.08
C LEU A 178 -12.07 -12.26 -3.49
N HIS A 179 -11.31 -12.89 -2.57
CA HIS A 179 -10.07 -12.30 -2.05
C HIS A 179 -9.05 -12.10 -3.17
N LEU A 180 -8.77 -13.12 -3.98
CA LEU A 180 -7.83 -13.00 -5.09
C LEU A 180 -8.26 -11.91 -6.07
N LEU A 181 -9.53 -11.92 -6.52
CA LEU A 181 -10.07 -10.90 -7.43
C LEU A 181 -9.97 -9.47 -6.83
N SER A 182 -10.15 -9.32 -5.52
CA SER A 182 -10.00 -8.02 -4.85
C SER A 182 -8.54 -7.55 -4.80
N VAL A 183 -7.57 -8.47 -4.64
CA VAL A 183 -6.14 -8.18 -4.76
C VAL A 183 -5.79 -7.77 -6.18
N GLU A 184 -6.30 -8.48 -7.18
CA GLU A 184 -6.11 -8.18 -8.60
C GLU A 184 -6.68 -6.82 -8.97
N LEU A 185 -7.87 -6.49 -8.45
CA LEU A 185 -8.46 -5.16 -8.61
C LEU A 185 -7.55 -4.08 -8.01
N LEU A 186 -7.00 -4.30 -6.81
CA LEU A 186 -6.02 -3.41 -6.20
C LEU A 186 -4.78 -3.26 -7.09
N MET A 187 -4.25 -4.36 -7.64
CA MET A 187 -3.09 -4.34 -8.54
C MET A 187 -3.37 -3.51 -9.80
N VAL A 188 -4.53 -3.70 -10.43
CA VAL A 188 -4.92 -2.96 -11.65
C VAL A 188 -5.08 -1.47 -11.37
N VAL A 189 -5.68 -1.09 -10.24
CA VAL A 189 -5.98 0.32 -9.90
C VAL A 189 -4.74 1.06 -9.36
N ALA A 190 -3.83 0.37 -8.69
CA ALA A 190 -2.71 0.99 -7.99
C ALA A 190 -1.84 1.91 -8.87
N PRO A 191 -1.40 1.52 -10.09
CA PRO A 191 -0.56 2.37 -10.94
C PRO A 191 -1.23 3.68 -11.38
N PHE A 192 -2.57 3.70 -11.45
CA PHE A 192 -3.36 4.83 -11.96
C PHE A 192 -4.00 5.68 -10.87
N SER A 193 -3.67 5.39 -9.61
CA SER A 193 -4.24 6.04 -8.44
C SER A 193 -3.18 6.64 -7.53
N LYS A 194 -3.62 7.25 -6.42
CA LYS A 194 -2.71 7.77 -5.38
C LYS A 194 -1.92 6.65 -4.65
N LEU A 195 -2.23 5.38 -4.90
CA LEU A 195 -1.49 4.24 -4.35
C LEU A 195 -0.07 4.09 -4.91
N THR A 196 0.26 4.78 -6.01
CA THR A 196 1.64 4.89 -6.52
C THR A 196 2.63 5.39 -5.47
N HIS A 197 2.17 6.01 -4.38
CA HIS A 197 3.05 6.42 -3.27
C HIS A 197 3.82 5.24 -2.66
N MET A 198 3.32 4.00 -2.75
CA MET A 198 4.02 2.81 -2.27
C MET A 198 5.44 2.66 -2.87
N PHE A 199 5.66 3.16 -4.10
CA PHE A 199 6.97 3.16 -4.77
C PHE A 199 7.65 4.53 -4.78
N SER A 200 6.87 5.61 -4.86
CA SER A 200 7.42 6.94 -5.05
C SER A 200 7.77 7.66 -3.75
N PHE A 201 7.31 7.18 -2.57
CA PHE A 201 7.50 7.91 -1.32
C PHE A 201 8.97 8.06 -0.93
N ALA A 202 9.77 7.01 -1.07
CA ALA A 202 11.19 7.03 -0.72
C ALA A 202 12.00 7.87 -1.73
N THR A 203 11.75 7.67 -3.03
CA THR A 203 12.44 8.42 -4.10
C THR A 203 12.11 9.91 -4.07
N ALA A 204 10.86 10.29 -3.82
CA ALA A 204 10.44 11.68 -3.70
C ALA A 204 11.09 12.37 -2.47
N ARG A 205 11.13 11.69 -1.33
CA ARG A 205 11.80 12.18 -0.11
C ARG A 205 13.31 12.32 -0.31
N TRP A 206 13.92 11.29 -0.90
CA TRP A 206 15.33 11.32 -1.26
C TRP A 206 15.67 12.53 -2.13
N TYR A 207 14.94 12.73 -3.23
CA TYR A 207 15.20 13.82 -4.16
C TYR A 207 15.06 15.20 -3.51
N GLN A 208 14.02 15.41 -2.71
CA GLN A 208 13.85 16.65 -1.95
C GLN A 208 15.00 16.88 -0.96
N GLY A 209 15.38 15.84 -0.22
CA GLY A 209 16.48 15.88 0.73
C GLY A 209 17.84 16.07 0.07
N TYR A 210 18.06 15.44 -1.09
CA TYR A 210 19.27 15.62 -1.88
C TYR A 210 19.45 17.07 -2.32
N LYS A 211 18.39 17.71 -2.82
CA LYS A 211 18.43 19.14 -3.18
C LYS A 211 18.65 20.04 -1.97
N ALA A 212 17.93 19.78 -0.87
CA ALA A 212 18.06 20.57 0.35
C ALA A 212 19.44 20.44 0.99
N GLY A 213 20.05 19.25 0.98
CA GLY A 213 21.37 18.99 1.55
C GLY A 213 22.54 19.59 0.77
N ARG A 214 22.31 20.01 -0.47
CA ARG A 214 23.33 20.72 -1.29
C ARG A 214 23.33 22.23 -1.09
N ARG A 215 22.27 22.79 -0.53
CA ARG A 215 22.11 24.23 -0.27
C ARG A 215 22.61 24.57 1.13
#